data_1c4d74e7513c04d86440f0218c884ad9
#
_entry.id   1c4d74e7513c04d86440f0218c884ad9
#
_cell.length_a   1.000
_cell.length_b   1.000
_cell.length_c   1.000
_cell.angle_alpha   90.00
_cell.angle_beta   90.00
_cell.angle_gamma   90.00
#
_symmetry.space_group_name_H-M   'P 1'
#
loop_
_entity.id
_entity.type
_entity.pdbx_description
1 polymer ?
#
loop_
_entity_poly.entity_id
_entity_poly.type
_entity_poly.pdbx_seq_one_letter_code
_entity_poly.pdbx_strand_id
1 'polypeptide(L)'
;VMSGGGAKGLYHIGVLEALEENGVPIDYVAGTSMGSIIAAMYAAGYSPAEMRAIVKSGVVKEWVSGRIDPNKYMAYYRQVGSNPAFLSLRIDVESPSGKRLRVPRNLISSTQIDMALTELFAPATAAADGDFDRLMVPFLCVASDLNHRGPVVLREGDLSEAVRSSMSIP
;
A
#
# COMPACT_ATOMS: atom_id res chain seq x y z
N VAL A 1 -17.96 -2.70 -2.21
CA VAL A 1 -16.77 -3.48 -2.55
C VAL A 1 -16.00 -2.79 -3.66
N MET A 2 -14.69 -2.60 -3.48
CA MET A 2 -13.81 -1.88 -4.41
C MET A 2 -12.78 -2.83 -5.01
N SER A 3 -12.81 -2.98 -6.33
CA SER A 3 -11.91 -3.87 -7.06
C SER A 3 -10.51 -3.27 -7.23
N GLY A 4 -9.53 -4.14 -7.47
CA GLY A 4 -8.23 -3.74 -7.96
C GLY A 4 -8.27 -3.21 -9.40
N GLY A 5 -7.13 -2.86 -9.94
CA GLY A 5 -7.00 -2.40 -11.33
C GLY A 5 -5.93 -1.31 -11.52
N GLY A 6 -4.98 -1.21 -10.61
CA GLY A 6 -3.92 -0.20 -10.66
C GLY A 6 -4.50 1.22 -10.69
N ALA A 7 -3.97 2.08 -11.54
CA ALA A 7 -4.43 3.47 -11.64
C ALA A 7 -5.93 3.62 -11.95
N LYS A 8 -6.55 2.64 -12.61
CA LYS A 8 -8.00 2.65 -12.87
C LYS A 8 -8.82 2.59 -11.58
N GLY A 9 -8.30 1.98 -10.51
CA GLY A 9 -9.00 1.92 -9.22
C GLY A 9 -9.24 3.29 -8.57
N LEU A 10 -8.54 4.35 -9.01
CA LEU A 10 -8.77 5.70 -8.51
C LEU A 10 -10.17 6.24 -8.81
N TYR A 11 -10.90 5.66 -9.76
CA TYR A 11 -12.30 6.04 -10.01
C TYR A 11 -13.23 5.77 -8.84
N HIS A 12 -12.87 4.85 -7.93
CA HIS A 12 -13.63 4.58 -6.72
C HIS A 12 -13.83 5.83 -5.85
N ILE A 13 -12.90 6.79 -5.90
CA ILE A 13 -13.05 8.08 -5.21
C ILE A 13 -14.29 8.83 -5.71
N GLY A 14 -14.50 8.85 -7.02
CA GLY A 14 -15.70 9.48 -7.61
C GLY A 14 -16.99 8.75 -7.26
N VAL A 15 -16.92 7.42 -7.10
CA VAL A 15 -18.09 6.62 -6.66
C VAL A 15 -18.43 6.94 -5.21
N LEU A 16 -17.44 7.02 -4.31
CA LEU A 16 -17.65 7.42 -2.90
C LEU A 16 -18.27 8.83 -2.82
N GLU A 17 -17.72 9.77 -3.58
CA GLU A 17 -18.22 11.14 -3.66
C GLU A 17 -19.71 11.16 -4.08
N ALA A 18 -20.05 10.42 -5.13
CA ALA A 18 -21.44 10.34 -5.60
C ALA A 18 -22.38 9.68 -4.57
N LEU A 19 -21.91 8.68 -3.81
CA LEU A 19 -22.71 8.06 -2.75
C LEU A 19 -22.97 9.05 -1.61
N GLU A 20 -21.95 9.78 -1.15
CA GLU A 20 -22.09 10.80 -0.10
C GLU A 20 -23.01 11.96 -0.55
N GLU A 21 -22.82 12.49 -1.76
CA GLU A 21 -23.66 13.56 -2.32
C GLU A 21 -25.14 13.18 -2.41
N ASN A 22 -25.43 11.90 -2.61
CA ASN A 22 -26.80 11.39 -2.65
C ASN A 22 -27.29 10.84 -1.30
N GLY A 23 -26.54 11.02 -0.23
CA GLY A 23 -26.93 10.59 1.11
C GLY A 23 -27.05 9.07 1.28
N VAL A 24 -26.34 8.30 0.44
CA VAL A 24 -26.33 6.83 0.54
C VAL A 24 -25.36 6.41 1.66
N PRO A 25 -25.86 5.79 2.74
CA PRO A 25 -25.01 5.38 3.85
C PRO A 25 -24.07 4.24 3.43
N ILE A 26 -22.85 4.27 3.96
CA ILE A 26 -21.83 3.24 3.74
C ILE A 26 -21.49 2.64 5.09
N ASP A 27 -22.02 1.45 5.37
CA ASP A 27 -21.85 0.77 6.67
C ASP A 27 -20.62 -0.14 6.70
N TYR A 28 -20.10 -0.53 5.55
CA TYR A 28 -18.94 -1.41 5.44
C TYR A 28 -18.22 -1.21 4.10
N VAL A 29 -16.90 -1.25 4.13
CA VAL A 29 -16.10 -1.20 2.91
C VAL A 29 -15.15 -2.39 2.80
N ALA A 30 -15.01 -2.90 1.59
CA ALA A 30 -14.09 -4.00 1.28
C ALA A 30 -13.29 -3.67 0.02
N GLY A 31 -12.00 -4.01 0.01
CA GLY A 31 -11.13 -3.67 -1.11
C GLY A 31 -10.09 -4.71 -1.46
N THR A 32 -9.61 -4.63 -2.70
CA THR A 32 -8.47 -5.41 -3.20
C THR A 32 -7.55 -4.49 -3.98
N SER A 33 -6.23 -4.60 -3.77
CA SER A 33 -5.20 -3.82 -4.46
C SER A 33 -5.47 -2.30 -4.36
N MET A 34 -5.56 -1.56 -5.46
CA MET A 34 -5.90 -0.13 -5.45
C MET A 34 -7.23 0.14 -4.73
N GLY A 35 -8.21 -0.75 -4.88
CA GLY A 35 -9.47 -0.66 -4.15
C GLY A 35 -9.29 -0.81 -2.64
N SER A 36 -8.30 -1.57 -2.16
CA SER A 36 -8.01 -1.64 -0.73
C SER A 36 -7.40 -0.34 -0.18
N ILE A 37 -6.60 0.37 -0.98
CA ILE A 37 -6.06 1.68 -0.59
C ILE A 37 -7.20 2.69 -0.40
N ILE A 38 -8.08 2.80 -1.40
CA ILE A 38 -9.21 3.76 -1.36
C ILE A 38 -10.21 3.38 -0.25
N ALA A 39 -10.54 2.10 -0.10
CA ALA A 39 -11.42 1.63 0.95
C ALA A 39 -10.83 1.86 2.36
N ALA A 40 -9.53 1.60 2.54
CA ALA A 40 -8.84 1.84 3.81
C ALA A 40 -8.75 3.34 4.14
N MET A 41 -8.51 4.20 3.16
CA MET A 41 -8.54 5.66 3.36
C MET A 41 -9.93 6.10 3.84
N TYR A 42 -10.99 5.60 3.19
CA TYR A 42 -12.35 5.91 3.59
C TYR A 42 -12.66 5.40 5.01
N ALA A 43 -12.28 4.15 5.29
CA ALA A 43 -12.43 3.56 6.62
C ALA A 43 -11.64 4.30 7.71
N ALA A 44 -10.48 4.85 7.38
CA ALA A 44 -9.66 5.68 8.26
C ALA A 44 -10.19 7.11 8.45
N GLY A 45 -11.26 7.51 7.73
CA GLY A 45 -11.92 8.79 7.87
C GLY A 45 -11.52 9.86 6.85
N TYR A 46 -10.78 9.51 5.80
CA TYR A 46 -10.50 10.45 4.71
C TYR A 46 -11.75 10.67 3.87
N SER A 47 -12.13 11.92 3.67
CA SER A 47 -13.19 12.28 2.74
C SER A 47 -12.77 12.05 1.27
N PRO A 48 -13.72 11.84 0.35
CA PRO A 48 -13.42 11.75 -1.08
C PRO A 48 -12.69 12.98 -1.62
N ALA A 49 -12.97 14.16 -1.08
CA ALA A 49 -12.29 15.41 -1.45
C ALA A 49 -10.80 15.41 -1.06
N GLU A 50 -10.47 14.94 0.15
CA GLU A 50 -9.08 14.80 0.60
C GLU A 50 -8.33 13.75 -0.21
N MET A 51 -8.95 12.59 -0.48
CA MET A 51 -8.36 11.56 -1.35
C MET A 51 -8.07 12.11 -2.74
N ARG A 52 -9.00 12.88 -3.31
CA ARG A 52 -8.83 13.54 -4.61
C ARG A 52 -7.69 14.56 -4.58
N ALA A 53 -7.53 15.32 -3.50
CA ALA A 53 -6.43 16.25 -3.32
C ALA A 53 -5.08 15.52 -3.29
N ILE A 54 -4.98 14.42 -2.55
CA ILE A 54 -3.78 13.56 -2.50
C ILE A 54 -3.43 13.04 -3.90
N VAL A 55 -4.39 12.54 -4.66
CA VAL A 55 -4.14 12.05 -6.02
C VAL A 55 -3.70 13.18 -6.96
N LYS A 56 -4.35 14.35 -6.88
CA LYS A 56 -4.03 15.52 -7.72
C LYS A 56 -2.67 16.15 -7.40
N SER A 57 -2.18 16.01 -6.19
CA SER A 57 -0.84 16.52 -5.81
C SER A 57 0.30 15.82 -6.54
N GLY A 58 0.03 14.67 -7.15
CA GLY A 58 1.04 13.87 -7.83
C GLY A 58 1.85 12.95 -6.92
N VAL A 59 1.66 13.02 -5.61
CA VAL A 59 2.40 12.22 -4.62
C VAL A 59 2.22 10.71 -4.83
N VAL A 60 1.05 10.28 -5.30
CA VAL A 60 0.80 8.86 -5.64
C VAL A 60 1.75 8.37 -6.72
N LYS A 61 2.09 9.23 -7.69
CA LYS A 61 3.07 8.90 -8.73
C LYS A 61 4.48 8.75 -8.14
N GLU A 62 4.82 9.54 -7.14
CA GLU A 62 6.10 9.42 -6.43
C GLU A 62 6.18 8.09 -5.67
N TRP A 63 5.11 7.71 -4.96
CA TRP A 63 5.04 6.44 -4.24
C TRP A 63 5.31 5.22 -5.13
N VAL A 64 4.74 5.22 -6.34
CA VAL A 64 4.89 4.09 -7.29
C VAL A 64 6.21 4.16 -8.07
N SER A 65 6.86 5.33 -8.12
CA SER A 65 8.11 5.51 -8.89
C SER A 65 9.31 4.81 -8.25
N GLY A 66 9.24 4.52 -6.95
CA GLY A 66 10.35 3.99 -6.17
C GLY A 66 11.52 4.96 -6.00
N ARG A 67 11.37 6.22 -6.42
CA ARG A 67 12.39 7.26 -6.24
C ARG A 67 12.25 7.86 -4.86
N ILE A 68 13.30 7.77 -4.06
CA ILE A 68 13.37 8.41 -2.75
C ILE A 68 13.84 9.85 -2.95
N ASP A 69 13.06 10.82 -2.48
CA ASP A 69 13.54 12.21 -2.40
C ASP A 69 14.57 12.32 -1.26
N PRO A 70 15.85 12.54 -1.58
CA PRO A 70 16.88 12.64 -0.55
C PRO A 70 16.60 13.78 0.44
N ASN A 71 15.93 14.86 0.01
CA ASN A 71 15.69 16.00 0.87
C ASN A 71 14.59 15.73 1.90
N LYS A 72 13.62 14.88 1.57
CA LYS A 72 12.52 14.51 2.46
C LYS A 72 12.95 13.49 3.52
N TYR A 73 13.90 12.60 3.20
CA TYR A 73 14.28 11.47 4.05
C TYR A 73 15.76 11.45 4.45
N MET A 74 16.51 12.53 4.25
CA MET A 74 17.95 12.62 4.55
C MET A 74 18.31 12.28 6.01
N ALA A 75 17.40 12.46 6.96
CA ALA A 75 17.61 12.11 8.36
C ALA A 75 17.71 10.59 8.58
N TYR A 76 17.11 9.79 7.71
CA TYR A 76 17.05 8.32 7.83
C TYR A 76 17.97 7.59 6.87
N TYR A 77 18.34 8.22 5.73
CA TYR A 77 19.25 7.65 4.75
C TYR A 77 20.61 8.33 4.82
N ARG A 78 21.44 7.88 5.75
CA ARG A 78 22.87 8.12 5.62
C ARG A 78 23.35 7.28 4.45
N GLN A 79 23.69 7.92 3.34
CA GLN A 79 24.35 7.24 2.22
C GLN A 79 25.67 6.67 2.74
N VAL A 80 25.71 5.40 3.04
CA VAL A 80 26.93 4.65 3.27
C VAL A 80 27.55 4.43 1.90
N GLY A 81 28.36 5.41 1.47
CA GLY A 81 29.19 5.34 0.28
C GLY A 81 28.40 5.23 -1.04
N SER A 82 28.67 6.10 -1.98
CA SER A 82 28.23 5.91 -3.37
C SER A 82 28.84 4.61 -3.91
N ASN A 83 28.04 3.56 -3.99
CA ASN A 83 28.45 2.39 -4.72
C ASN A 83 28.26 2.70 -6.22
N PRO A 84 29.33 2.86 -7.00
CA PRO A 84 29.24 3.21 -8.42
C PRO A 84 28.71 2.06 -9.29
N ALA A 85 28.31 0.93 -8.69
CA ALA A 85 27.81 -0.20 -9.41
C ALA A 85 26.41 0.10 -9.98
N PHE A 86 26.32 0.19 -11.29
CA PHE A 86 25.08 0.33 -12.04
C PHE A 86 24.16 -0.90 -11.90
N LEU A 87 24.73 -2.05 -11.54
CA LEU A 87 24.05 -3.31 -11.30
C LEU A 87 24.78 -4.06 -10.19
N SER A 88 24.10 -4.35 -9.07
CA SER A 88 24.62 -5.22 -8.02
C SER A 88 23.95 -6.58 -8.07
N LEU A 89 24.69 -7.64 -8.29
CA LEU A 89 24.24 -9.02 -8.20
C LEU A 89 24.69 -9.61 -6.85
N ARG A 90 23.75 -10.07 -6.04
CA ARG A 90 24.06 -10.84 -4.84
C ARG A 90 24.29 -12.31 -5.24
N ILE A 91 25.47 -12.80 -4.94
CA ILE A 91 25.82 -14.22 -5.11
C ILE A 91 25.86 -14.81 -3.69
N ASP A 92 24.91 -15.68 -3.36
CA ASP A 92 24.97 -16.47 -2.12
C ASP A 92 25.93 -17.66 -2.32
N VAL A 93 27.03 -17.65 -1.58
CA VAL A 93 28.12 -18.65 -1.71
C VAL A 93 27.89 -19.87 -0.80
N GLU A 94 26.92 -19.82 0.12
CA GLU A 94 26.70 -20.84 1.16
C GLU A 94 25.63 -21.90 0.86
N SER A 95 25.24 -22.09 -0.38
CA SER A 95 24.27 -23.14 -0.68
C SER A 95 24.98 -24.44 -1.04
N PRO A 96 24.64 -25.58 -0.38
CA PRO A 96 25.20 -26.90 -0.72
C PRO A 96 24.93 -27.38 -2.14
N SER A 97 24.00 -26.72 -2.83
CA SER A 97 23.55 -27.07 -4.20
C SER A 97 24.14 -26.20 -5.30
N GLY A 98 25.20 -25.42 -5.03
CA GLY A 98 25.89 -24.63 -6.04
C GLY A 98 25.48 -23.13 -6.07
N LYS A 99 26.24 -22.36 -6.80
CA LYS A 99 26.08 -20.90 -6.95
C LYS A 99 24.73 -20.57 -7.57
N ARG A 100 23.81 -20.00 -6.81
CA ARG A 100 22.54 -19.46 -7.35
C ARG A 100 22.68 -17.95 -7.57
N LEU A 101 22.57 -17.55 -8.83
CA LEU A 101 22.45 -16.14 -9.20
C LEU A 101 21.06 -15.67 -8.79
N ARG A 102 20.95 -14.82 -7.74
CA ARG A 102 19.71 -14.14 -7.43
C ARG A 102 19.64 -12.86 -8.27
N VAL A 103 18.83 -12.89 -9.30
CA VAL A 103 18.43 -11.67 -9.99
C VAL A 103 17.51 -10.88 -9.05
N PRO A 104 17.74 -9.57 -8.83
CA PRO A 104 16.83 -8.75 -8.03
C PRO A 104 15.42 -8.86 -8.64
N ARG A 105 14.46 -9.38 -7.87
CA ARG A 105 13.07 -9.50 -8.33
C ARG A 105 12.37 -8.13 -8.41
N ASN A 106 12.89 -7.14 -7.68
CA ASN A 106 12.33 -5.79 -7.63
C ASN A 106 13.33 -4.80 -8.20
N LEU A 107 13.10 -4.34 -9.40
CA LEU A 107 13.85 -3.24 -10.03
C LEU A 107 13.47 -1.88 -9.45
N ILE A 108 12.34 -1.80 -8.74
CA ILE A 108 11.79 -0.59 -8.11
C ILE A 108 11.73 -0.83 -6.61
N SER A 109 12.26 0.11 -5.82
CA SER A 109 12.17 0.05 -4.36
C SER A 109 10.72 0.25 -3.91
N SER A 110 10.23 -0.64 -3.03
CA SER A 110 8.91 -0.50 -2.40
C SER A 110 8.91 0.46 -1.21
N THR A 111 10.07 0.91 -0.76
CA THR A 111 10.23 1.70 0.47
C THR A 111 9.34 2.95 0.49
N GLN A 112 9.20 3.64 -0.65
CA GLN A 112 8.35 4.84 -0.75
C GLN A 112 6.89 4.55 -0.47
N ILE A 113 6.35 3.51 -1.08
CA ILE A 113 4.95 3.13 -0.90
C ILE A 113 4.72 2.59 0.52
N ASP A 114 5.67 1.83 1.05
CA ASP A 114 5.58 1.27 2.41
C ASP A 114 5.55 2.41 3.45
N MET A 115 6.42 3.41 3.32
CA MET A 115 6.42 4.60 4.19
C MET A 115 5.14 5.43 4.03
N ALA A 116 4.68 5.64 2.80
CA ALA A 116 3.46 6.40 2.53
C ALA A 116 2.22 5.74 3.13
N LEU A 117 2.08 4.43 2.99
CA LEU A 117 0.97 3.69 3.59
C LEU A 117 1.03 3.75 5.12
N THR A 118 2.23 3.65 5.70
CA THR A 118 2.40 3.80 7.15
C THR A 118 2.01 5.20 7.61
N GLU A 119 2.46 6.26 6.94
CA GLU A 119 2.08 7.65 7.25
C GLU A 119 0.55 7.86 7.17
N LEU A 120 -0.11 7.26 6.17
CA LEU A 120 -1.56 7.38 5.99
C LEU A 120 -2.36 6.62 7.06
N PHE A 121 -1.91 5.43 7.44
CA PHE A 121 -2.76 4.50 8.17
C PHE A 121 -2.36 4.26 9.63
N ALA A 122 -1.13 4.62 10.06
CA ALA A 122 -0.71 4.42 11.44
C ALA A 122 -1.64 5.08 12.48
N PRO A 123 -2.14 6.31 12.27
CA PRO A 123 -3.08 6.92 13.22
C PRO A 123 -4.39 6.13 13.34
N ALA A 124 -4.93 5.63 12.22
CA ALA A 124 -6.16 4.85 12.20
C ALA A 124 -5.97 3.47 12.83
N THR A 125 -4.83 2.80 12.54
CA THR A 125 -4.45 1.53 13.18
C THR A 125 -4.38 1.68 14.69
N ALA A 126 -3.73 2.73 15.19
CA ALA A 126 -3.62 2.99 16.62
C ALA A 126 -4.98 3.31 17.28
N ALA A 127 -5.83 4.09 16.60
CA ALA A 127 -7.16 4.44 17.12
C ALA A 127 -8.11 3.23 17.19
N ALA A 128 -7.99 2.30 16.23
CA ALA A 128 -8.79 1.09 16.16
C ALA A 128 -8.19 -0.09 16.95
N ASP A 129 -7.01 0.09 17.57
CA ASP A 129 -6.28 -0.98 18.28
C ASP A 129 -6.03 -2.21 17.40
N GLY A 130 -5.81 -1.97 16.10
CA GLY A 130 -5.58 -3.01 15.10
C GLY A 130 -6.81 -3.81 14.67
N ASP A 131 -7.99 -3.50 15.16
CA ASP A 131 -9.26 -4.13 14.77
C ASP A 131 -9.95 -3.29 13.70
N PHE A 132 -10.03 -3.79 12.46
CA PHE A 132 -10.57 -3.02 11.34
C PHE A 132 -12.09 -2.82 11.40
N ASP A 133 -12.80 -3.59 12.21
CA ASP A 133 -14.22 -3.36 12.48
C ASP A 133 -14.45 -2.15 13.41
N ARG A 134 -13.39 -1.64 14.06
CA ARG A 134 -13.40 -0.44 14.92
C ARG A 134 -12.93 0.83 14.20
N LEU A 135 -12.61 0.77 12.93
CA LEU A 135 -12.34 1.95 12.10
C LEU A 135 -13.62 2.79 11.97
N MET A 136 -13.49 4.02 11.49
CA MET A 136 -14.61 4.94 11.28
C MET A 136 -15.73 4.31 10.43
N VAL A 137 -15.35 3.56 9.40
CA VAL A 137 -16.21 2.62 8.67
C VAL A 137 -15.54 1.25 8.73
N PRO A 138 -16.22 0.19 9.18
CA PRO A 138 -15.67 -1.16 9.21
C PRO A 138 -15.09 -1.58 7.86
N PHE A 139 -13.93 -2.24 7.89
CA PHE A 139 -13.13 -2.51 6.72
C PHE A 139 -12.60 -3.94 6.67
N LEU A 140 -12.45 -4.46 5.48
CA LEU A 140 -11.59 -5.61 5.19
C LEU A 140 -10.87 -5.44 3.85
N CYS A 141 -9.74 -6.10 3.71
CA CYS A 141 -9.14 -6.28 2.40
C CYS A 141 -8.79 -7.74 2.13
N VAL A 142 -8.62 -8.03 0.84
CA VAL A 142 -8.30 -9.38 0.37
C VAL A 142 -6.91 -9.37 -0.25
N ALA A 143 -6.06 -10.29 0.20
CA ALA A 143 -4.75 -10.59 -0.36
C ALA A 143 -4.73 -12.01 -0.94
N SER A 144 -3.63 -12.37 -1.59
CA SER A 144 -3.42 -13.73 -2.11
C SER A 144 -2.37 -14.47 -1.30
N ASP A 145 -2.71 -15.64 -0.77
CA ASP A 145 -1.73 -16.58 -0.18
C ASP A 145 -1.01 -17.32 -1.30
N LEU A 146 0.28 -17.07 -1.42
CA LEU A 146 1.12 -17.70 -2.45
C LEU A 146 1.41 -19.17 -2.16
N ASN A 147 1.38 -19.58 -0.89
CA ASN A 147 1.67 -20.94 -0.49
C ASN A 147 0.46 -21.87 -0.73
N HIS A 148 -0.72 -21.40 -0.31
CA HIS A 148 -1.96 -22.16 -0.43
C HIS A 148 -2.78 -21.80 -1.68
N ARG A 149 -2.33 -20.81 -2.48
CA ARG A 149 -2.99 -20.38 -3.72
C ARG A 149 -4.45 -20.01 -3.53
N GLY A 150 -4.74 -19.33 -2.43
CA GLY A 150 -6.10 -18.92 -2.07
C GLY A 150 -6.21 -17.46 -1.63
N PRO A 151 -7.44 -16.93 -1.52
CA PRO A 151 -7.64 -15.61 -0.96
C PRO A 151 -7.46 -15.63 0.56
N VAL A 152 -6.85 -14.57 1.09
CA VAL A 152 -6.77 -14.30 2.53
C VAL A 152 -7.53 -13.02 2.81
N VAL A 153 -8.46 -13.08 3.74
CA VAL A 153 -9.21 -11.92 4.21
C VAL A 153 -8.51 -11.35 5.44
N LEU A 154 -8.12 -10.09 5.37
CA LEU A 154 -7.43 -9.37 6.44
C LEU A 154 -8.43 -8.41 7.08
N ARG A 155 -8.64 -8.54 8.40
CA ARG A 155 -9.60 -7.77 9.22
C ARG A 155 -8.98 -7.17 10.47
N GLU A 156 -7.72 -7.49 10.74
CA GLU A 156 -6.99 -7.07 11.94
C GLU A 156 -5.49 -6.94 11.67
N GLY A 157 -4.78 -6.30 12.56
CA GLY A 157 -3.34 -6.08 12.52
C GLY A 157 -2.98 -4.64 12.12
N ASP A 158 -1.85 -4.46 11.47
CA ASP A 158 -1.46 -3.16 10.92
C ASP A 158 -2.17 -2.91 9.58
N LEU A 159 -2.92 -1.80 9.50
CA LEU A 159 -3.70 -1.47 8.33
C LEU A 159 -2.82 -1.21 7.10
N SER A 160 -1.63 -0.64 7.30
CA SER A 160 -0.68 -0.39 6.22
C SER A 160 -0.12 -1.68 5.65
N GLU A 161 0.21 -2.65 6.50
CA GLU A 161 0.68 -3.97 6.09
C GLU A 161 -0.41 -4.79 5.39
N ALA A 162 -1.64 -4.73 5.88
CA ALA A 162 -2.78 -5.40 5.27
C ALA A 162 -3.05 -4.88 3.85
N VAL A 163 -3.12 -3.55 3.69
CA VAL A 163 -3.29 -2.90 2.39
C VAL A 163 -2.10 -3.20 1.47
N ARG A 164 -0.87 -3.15 2.01
CA ARG A 164 0.35 -3.47 1.27
C ARG A 164 0.36 -4.91 0.77
N SER A 165 -0.11 -5.85 1.60
CA SER A 165 -0.26 -7.26 1.21
C SER A 165 -1.25 -7.43 0.07
N SER A 166 -2.40 -6.74 0.16
CA SER A 166 -3.45 -6.78 -0.86
C SER A 166 -3.01 -6.22 -2.22
N MET A 167 -2.08 -5.27 -2.24
CA MET A 167 -1.56 -4.68 -3.48
C MET A 167 -0.29 -5.33 -4.01
N SER A 168 0.27 -6.30 -3.30
CA SER A 168 1.47 -7.03 -3.75
C SER A 168 1.11 -7.95 -4.90
N ILE A 169 1.81 -7.77 -6.01
CA ILE A 169 1.74 -8.65 -7.18
C ILE A 169 2.95 -9.58 -7.08
N PRO A 170 2.76 -10.91 -7.13
CA PRO A 170 3.85 -11.88 -7.07
C PRO A 170 4.75 -11.84 -8.31
#